data_11057ca833681ea6b0d4b36235622faf
#
_entry.id   11057ca833681ea6b0d4b36235622faf
#
_cell.length_a   1.000
_cell.length_b   1.000
_cell.length_c   1.000
_cell.angle_alpha   90.00
_cell.angle_beta   90.00
_cell.angle_gamma   90.00
#
_symmetry.space_group_name_H-M   'P 1'
#
loop_
_entity.id
_entity.type
_entity.pdbx_description
1 polymer ?
#
loop_
_entity_poly.entity_id
_entity_poly.type
_entity_poly.pdbx_seq_one_letter_code
_entity_poly.pdbx_strand_id
1 'polypeptide(L)'
;VGTRHLGAQPWRFGNSLYDRWGHHRAGPEYPEPDLRDAAQCVAALAALHRKRWVHCDIQPAHLIMGSERTFLIDLALAQGGPVPDAVDFAYRGCLVHYEAPEIARSVLQTGFAIPTRESDIYALGASLMISATGKRHVQYPDDADRRDQRRAIADGPRQRVEIPGLLGSLLTAMMARLPRDRPTADDVSRELARVL
;
A
#
# COMPACT_ATOMS: atom_id res chain seq x y z
N VAL A 1 -29.08 13.74 16.97
CA VAL A 1 -29.21 12.89 15.76
C VAL A 1 -28.02 13.22 14.88
N GLY A 2 -26.95 12.40 14.95
CA GLY A 2 -25.75 12.65 14.18
C GLY A 2 -26.01 12.44 12.69
N THR A 3 -25.69 13.43 11.87
CA THR A 3 -25.66 13.34 10.42
C THR A 3 -24.62 12.31 10.00
N ARG A 4 -25.04 11.16 9.48
CA ARG A 4 -24.15 10.20 8.86
C ARG A 4 -23.74 10.76 7.50
N HIS A 5 -22.47 11.12 7.34
CA HIS A 5 -21.93 11.44 6.02
C HIS A 5 -21.66 10.15 5.26
N LEU A 6 -22.47 9.90 4.24
CA LEU A 6 -22.23 8.80 3.30
C LEU A 6 -21.29 9.31 2.19
N GLY A 7 -20.07 8.81 2.15
CA GLY A 7 -19.18 9.00 1.01
C GLY A 7 -19.60 8.08 -0.13
N ALA A 8 -20.07 8.64 -1.26
CA ALA A 8 -20.31 7.89 -2.48
C ALA A 8 -19.19 8.15 -3.47
N GLN A 9 -18.57 7.10 -4.01
CA GLN A 9 -17.62 7.20 -5.11
C GLN A 9 -18.27 6.68 -6.40
N PRO A 10 -18.00 7.28 -7.55
CA PRO A 10 -18.43 6.72 -8.83
C PRO A 10 -17.86 5.33 -9.01
N TRP A 11 -18.67 4.41 -9.55
CA TRP A 11 -18.19 3.08 -9.90
C TRP A 11 -17.01 3.15 -10.87
N ARG A 12 -15.97 2.34 -10.64
CA ARG A 12 -14.78 2.27 -11.47
C ARG A 12 -14.68 0.89 -12.09
N PHE A 13 -14.55 0.86 -13.41
CA PHE A 13 -14.33 -0.38 -14.16
C PHE A 13 -12.84 -0.67 -14.24
N GLY A 14 -12.48 -1.92 -14.01
CA GLY A 14 -11.10 -2.42 -14.03
C GLY A 14 -10.93 -3.63 -13.13
N ASN A 15 -9.80 -4.28 -13.25
CA ASN A 15 -9.40 -5.36 -12.36
C ASN A 15 -8.64 -4.80 -11.16
N SER A 16 -8.70 -5.49 -10.02
CA SER A 16 -7.78 -5.17 -8.93
C SER A 16 -6.33 -5.40 -9.37
N LEU A 17 -5.37 -4.74 -8.72
CA LEU A 17 -3.96 -4.98 -8.98
C LEU A 17 -3.60 -6.46 -8.80
N TYR A 18 -4.19 -7.13 -7.80
CA TYR A 18 -3.96 -8.54 -7.55
C TYR A 18 -4.42 -9.42 -8.72
N ASP A 19 -5.61 -9.16 -9.26
CA ASP A 19 -6.14 -9.90 -10.41
C ASP A 19 -5.39 -9.56 -11.69
N ARG A 20 -5.08 -8.29 -11.90
CA ARG A 20 -4.32 -7.79 -13.06
C ARG A 20 -2.97 -8.49 -13.20
N TRP A 21 -2.28 -8.71 -12.08
CA TRP A 21 -0.98 -9.39 -12.04
C TRP A 21 -1.07 -10.89 -11.73
N GLY A 22 -2.27 -11.47 -11.77
CA GLY A 22 -2.51 -12.89 -11.48
C GLY A 22 -1.64 -13.85 -12.27
N HIS A 23 -1.43 -13.57 -13.56
CA HIS A 23 -0.63 -14.38 -14.45
C HIS A 23 0.86 -14.43 -14.04
N HIS A 24 1.43 -13.41 -13.43
CA HIS A 24 2.82 -13.42 -12.96
C HIS A 24 3.05 -14.43 -11.82
N ARG A 25 1.99 -14.81 -11.10
CA ARG A 25 2.04 -15.79 -10.01
C ARG A 25 1.84 -17.23 -10.48
N ALA A 26 1.44 -17.42 -11.73
CA ALA A 26 1.10 -18.75 -12.25
C ALA A 26 2.32 -19.63 -12.58
N GLY A 27 3.53 -19.07 -12.65
CA GLY A 27 4.76 -19.82 -12.85
C GLY A 27 5.93 -18.96 -13.36
N PRO A 28 7.12 -19.53 -13.44
CA PRO A 28 8.34 -18.80 -13.83
C PRO A 28 8.40 -18.44 -15.33
N GLU A 29 7.48 -18.96 -16.12
CA GLU A 29 7.43 -18.72 -17.57
C GLU A 29 6.74 -17.39 -17.94
N TYR A 30 6.13 -16.72 -16.96
CA TYR A 30 5.42 -15.48 -17.21
C TYR A 30 6.36 -14.27 -17.15
N PRO A 31 6.17 -13.28 -18.03
CA PRO A 31 6.99 -12.08 -18.05
C PRO A 31 6.90 -11.31 -16.73
N GLU A 32 7.91 -10.51 -16.44
CA GLU A 32 7.90 -9.61 -15.28
C GLU A 32 6.72 -8.65 -15.34
N PRO A 33 6.21 -8.20 -14.17
CA PRO A 33 5.14 -7.21 -14.12
C PRO A 33 5.47 -5.95 -14.91
N ASP A 34 4.51 -5.43 -15.66
CA ASP A 34 4.68 -4.22 -16.46
C ASP A 34 4.94 -3.01 -15.54
N LEU A 35 6.07 -2.35 -15.75
CA LEU A 35 6.44 -1.12 -15.04
C LEU A 35 5.41 -0.01 -15.23
N ARG A 36 4.66 0.01 -16.34
CA ARG A 36 3.57 0.97 -16.56
C ARG A 36 2.44 0.79 -15.56
N ASP A 37 2.07 -0.46 -15.26
CA ASP A 37 1.05 -0.75 -14.24
C ASP A 37 1.53 -0.23 -12.86
N ALA A 38 2.79 -0.51 -12.49
CA ALA A 38 3.38 0.02 -11.26
C ALA A 38 3.40 1.56 -11.24
N ALA A 39 3.80 2.19 -12.36
CA ALA A 39 3.82 3.64 -12.49
C ALA A 39 2.44 4.27 -12.32
N GLN A 40 1.39 3.66 -12.86
CA GLN A 40 0.01 4.12 -12.68
C GLN A 40 -0.44 4.05 -11.22
N CYS A 41 -0.09 2.98 -10.50
CA CYS A 41 -0.38 2.84 -9.06
C CYS A 41 0.33 3.94 -8.26
N VAL A 42 1.62 4.15 -8.52
CA VAL A 42 2.42 5.20 -7.87
C VAL A 42 1.87 6.58 -8.19
N ALA A 43 1.50 6.86 -9.43
CA ALA A 43 0.91 8.15 -9.85
C ALA A 43 -0.41 8.45 -9.13
N ALA A 44 -1.26 7.44 -8.94
CA ALA A 44 -2.51 7.56 -8.19
C ALA A 44 -2.24 7.96 -6.73
N LEU A 45 -1.27 7.31 -6.07
CA LEU A 45 -0.87 7.64 -4.70
C LEU A 45 -0.22 9.03 -4.62
N ALA A 46 0.68 9.37 -5.55
CA ALA A 46 1.31 10.68 -5.60
C ALA A 46 0.27 11.82 -5.72
N ALA A 47 -0.77 11.61 -6.51
CA ALA A 47 -1.86 12.59 -6.66
C ALA A 47 -2.62 12.82 -5.33
N LEU A 48 -2.82 11.77 -4.52
CA LEU A 48 -3.41 11.86 -3.19
C LEU A 48 -2.47 12.60 -2.23
N HIS A 49 -1.19 12.22 -2.19
CA HIS A 49 -0.19 12.82 -1.32
C HIS A 49 0.05 14.31 -1.61
N ARG A 50 0.01 14.74 -2.88
CA ARG A 50 0.09 16.17 -3.23
C ARG A 50 -1.07 16.99 -2.67
N LYS A 51 -2.24 16.37 -2.47
CA LYS A 51 -3.39 16.98 -1.79
C LYS A 51 -3.31 16.91 -0.27
N ARG A 52 -2.18 16.48 0.29
CA ARG A 52 -1.92 16.32 1.72
C ARG A 52 -2.81 15.27 2.41
N TRP A 53 -3.29 14.29 1.67
CA TRP A 53 -4.00 13.15 2.21
C TRP A 53 -3.09 11.94 2.32
N VAL A 54 -3.33 11.11 3.34
CA VAL A 54 -2.77 9.78 3.53
C VAL A 54 -3.93 8.81 3.38
N HIS A 55 -3.75 7.74 2.61
CA HIS A 55 -4.82 6.78 2.32
C HIS A 55 -5.15 5.89 3.52
N CYS A 56 -4.11 5.46 4.23
CA CYS A 56 -4.18 4.63 5.44
C CYS A 56 -4.62 3.17 5.25
N ASP A 57 -5.06 2.78 4.05
CA ASP A 57 -5.47 1.40 3.73
C ASP A 57 -5.12 1.01 2.29
N ILE A 58 -3.87 1.23 1.89
CA ILE A 58 -3.40 0.78 0.58
C ILE A 58 -3.31 -0.75 0.57
N GLN A 59 -4.04 -1.37 -0.35
CA GLN A 59 -4.01 -2.79 -0.61
C GLN A 59 -4.36 -3.07 -2.08
N PRO A 60 -4.02 -4.25 -2.63
CA PRO A 60 -4.26 -4.52 -4.05
C PRO A 60 -5.72 -4.39 -4.49
N ALA A 61 -6.67 -4.70 -3.59
CA ALA A 61 -8.10 -4.56 -3.86
C ALA A 61 -8.57 -3.10 -4.02
N HIS A 62 -7.81 -2.14 -3.46
CA HIS A 62 -8.11 -0.71 -3.54
C HIS A 62 -7.42 0.00 -4.71
N LEU A 63 -6.64 -0.73 -5.50
CA LEU A 63 -5.98 -0.27 -6.72
C LEU A 63 -6.70 -0.88 -7.92
N ILE A 64 -7.64 -0.13 -8.49
CA ILE A 64 -8.43 -0.58 -9.65
C ILE A 64 -7.73 -0.13 -10.93
N MET A 65 -7.21 -1.11 -11.66
CA MET A 65 -6.47 -0.93 -12.90
C MET A 65 -7.44 -0.71 -14.06
N GLY A 66 -7.67 0.55 -14.43
CA GLY A 66 -8.45 0.91 -15.61
C GLY A 66 -7.59 0.84 -16.90
N SER A 67 -8.21 1.15 -18.05
CA SER A 67 -7.54 1.12 -19.36
C SER A 67 -6.42 2.17 -19.49
N GLU A 68 -6.60 3.34 -18.89
CA GLU A 68 -5.68 4.48 -19.05
C GLU A 68 -4.97 4.87 -17.76
N ARG A 69 -5.57 4.55 -16.62
CA ARG A 69 -5.05 4.92 -15.30
C ARG A 69 -5.55 4.00 -14.21
N THR A 70 -4.81 3.94 -13.11
CA THR A 70 -5.24 3.32 -11.87
C THR A 70 -6.10 4.27 -11.04
N PHE A 71 -7.17 3.74 -10.48
CA PHE A 71 -8.01 4.43 -9.50
C PHE A 71 -7.70 3.90 -8.10
N LEU A 72 -7.44 4.80 -7.19
CA LEU A 72 -7.31 4.51 -5.77
C LEU A 72 -8.68 4.71 -5.13
N ILE A 73 -9.24 3.66 -4.56
CA ILE A 73 -10.60 3.62 -3.99
C ILE A 73 -10.56 3.33 -2.50
N ASP A 74 -11.70 3.44 -1.83
CA ASP A 74 -11.89 3.21 -0.40
C ASP A 74 -11.07 4.16 0.49
N LEU A 75 -11.49 5.41 0.51
CA LEU A 75 -10.91 6.46 1.36
C LEU A 75 -11.52 6.49 2.78
N ALA A 76 -12.17 5.41 3.23
CA ALA A 76 -12.88 5.39 4.52
C ALA A 76 -11.93 5.60 5.72
N LEU A 77 -10.66 5.21 5.60
CA LEU A 77 -9.64 5.40 6.64
C LEU A 77 -8.70 6.59 6.34
N ALA A 78 -8.90 7.30 5.22
CA ALA A 78 -7.99 8.35 4.80
C ALA A 78 -7.94 9.49 5.82
N GLN A 79 -6.73 10.01 6.06
CA GLN A 79 -6.47 11.11 6.98
C GLN A 79 -5.71 12.24 6.30
N GLY A 80 -5.97 13.46 6.73
CA GLY A 80 -5.30 14.65 6.22
C GLY A 80 -6.29 15.74 5.77
N GLY A 81 -5.76 16.90 5.38
CA GLY A 81 -6.58 18.03 5.01
C GLY A 81 -7.44 18.57 6.16
N PRO A 82 -8.35 19.51 5.91
CA PRO A 82 -9.31 19.98 6.91
C PRO A 82 -10.43 18.93 7.04
N VAL A 83 -10.38 18.14 8.12
CA VAL A 83 -11.44 17.19 8.48
C VAL A 83 -12.28 17.81 9.60
N PRO A 84 -13.62 17.83 9.51
CA PRO A 84 -14.45 18.24 10.61
C PRO A 84 -14.26 17.34 11.83
N ASP A 85 -14.20 17.88 13.04
CA ASP A 85 -14.00 17.13 14.30
C ASP A 85 -14.97 15.96 14.46
N ALA A 86 -16.18 16.08 13.90
CA ALA A 86 -17.20 15.02 13.96
C ALA A 86 -16.86 13.75 13.16
N VAL A 87 -15.85 13.79 12.27
CA VAL A 87 -15.39 12.65 11.48
C VAL A 87 -13.94 12.28 11.76
N ASP A 88 -13.30 12.97 12.71
CA ASP A 88 -11.98 12.60 13.19
C ASP A 88 -12.06 11.29 14.01
N PHE A 89 -11.15 10.39 13.77
CA PHE A 89 -11.08 9.10 14.45
C PHE A 89 -9.65 8.65 14.67
N ALA A 90 -9.44 7.91 15.75
CA ALA A 90 -8.14 7.30 16.05
C ALA A 90 -7.87 6.14 15.08
N TYR A 91 -6.83 6.24 14.25
CA TYR A 91 -6.44 5.19 13.33
C TYR A 91 -5.87 3.98 14.08
N ARG A 92 -6.46 2.82 13.90
CA ARG A 92 -6.12 1.57 14.60
C ARG A 92 -5.39 0.55 13.71
N GLY A 93 -4.79 1.01 12.63
CA GLY A 93 -4.17 0.18 11.60
C GLY A 93 -5.19 -0.31 10.57
N CYS A 94 -4.66 -0.93 9.53
CA CYS A 94 -5.41 -1.50 8.42
C CYS A 94 -5.27 -3.03 8.36
N LEU A 95 -5.41 -3.62 7.17
CA LEU A 95 -5.13 -5.02 6.94
C LEU A 95 -3.63 -5.29 7.13
N VAL A 96 -3.30 -6.14 8.10
CA VAL A 96 -1.91 -6.35 8.58
C VAL A 96 -0.92 -6.75 7.49
N HIS A 97 -1.38 -7.39 6.41
CA HIS A 97 -0.53 -7.83 5.29
C HIS A 97 0.24 -6.68 4.62
N TYR A 98 -0.26 -5.46 4.73
CA TYR A 98 0.29 -4.26 4.08
C TYR A 98 0.74 -3.21 5.11
N GLU A 99 0.53 -3.51 6.40
CA GLU A 99 0.81 -2.56 7.49
C GLU A 99 2.32 -2.32 7.63
N ALA A 100 2.71 -1.06 7.73
CA ALA A 100 4.11 -0.70 7.93
C ALA A 100 4.58 -1.02 9.38
N PRO A 101 5.86 -1.37 9.59
CA PRO A 101 6.37 -1.78 10.90
C PRO A 101 6.17 -0.77 12.02
N GLU A 102 6.30 0.53 11.72
CA GLU A 102 6.06 1.60 12.69
C GLU A 102 4.59 1.72 13.07
N ILE A 103 3.69 1.48 12.13
CA ILE A 103 2.24 1.44 12.39
C ILE A 103 1.91 0.24 13.28
N ALA A 104 2.37 -0.95 12.91
CA ALA A 104 2.18 -2.17 13.69
C ALA A 104 2.68 -1.99 15.13
N ARG A 105 3.88 -1.43 15.30
CA ARG A 105 4.47 -1.16 16.62
C ARG A 105 3.65 -0.17 17.43
N SER A 106 3.23 0.94 16.83
CA SER A 106 2.41 1.95 17.52
C SER A 106 1.08 1.36 17.99
N VAL A 107 0.37 0.63 17.10
CA VAL A 107 -0.90 -0.03 17.46
C VAL A 107 -0.72 -1.06 18.57
N LEU A 108 0.38 -1.82 18.58
CA LEU A 108 0.68 -2.77 19.66
C LEU A 108 0.90 -2.07 21.01
N GLN A 109 1.53 -0.90 21.00
CA GLN A 109 1.90 -0.16 22.22
C GLN A 109 0.75 0.68 22.78
N THR A 110 -0.02 1.33 21.90
CA THR A 110 -0.97 2.37 22.30
C THR A 110 -2.41 2.09 21.88
N GLY A 111 -2.63 1.08 21.01
CA GLY A 111 -3.93 0.78 20.42
C GLY A 111 -4.28 1.62 19.19
N PHE A 112 -3.43 2.58 18.81
CA PHE A 112 -3.60 3.44 17.64
C PHE A 112 -2.25 3.86 17.05
N ALA A 113 -2.28 4.47 15.86
CA ALA A 113 -1.11 5.01 15.20
C ALA A 113 -1.45 6.32 14.50
N ILE A 114 -0.41 7.08 14.15
CA ILE A 114 -0.52 8.23 13.25
C ILE A 114 0.00 7.77 11.88
N PRO A 115 -0.88 7.62 10.89
CA PRO A 115 -0.47 7.24 9.55
C PRO A 115 0.27 8.37 8.87
N THR A 116 1.23 8.03 8.01
CA THR A 116 2.06 8.98 7.28
C THR A 116 2.12 8.60 5.81
N ARG A 117 2.61 9.51 4.95
CA ARG A 117 2.85 9.21 3.54
C ARG A 117 3.84 8.06 3.37
N GLU A 118 4.82 7.97 4.26
CA GLU A 118 5.81 6.91 4.27
C GLU A 118 5.17 5.55 4.61
N SER A 119 4.14 5.51 5.46
CA SER A 119 3.39 4.27 5.71
C SER A 119 2.57 3.83 4.50
N ASP A 120 1.99 4.78 3.73
CA ASP A 120 1.33 4.47 2.46
C ASP A 120 2.31 3.95 1.40
N ILE A 121 3.53 4.52 1.33
CA ILE A 121 4.58 4.03 0.42
C ILE A 121 4.95 2.59 0.74
N TYR A 122 5.11 2.24 2.02
CA TYR A 122 5.34 0.87 2.43
C TYR A 122 4.20 -0.05 2.00
N ALA A 123 2.97 0.36 2.28
CA ALA A 123 1.77 -0.42 1.94
C ALA A 123 1.63 -0.62 0.43
N LEU A 124 1.96 0.38 -0.39
CA LEU A 124 2.01 0.25 -1.85
C LEU A 124 3.10 -0.73 -2.28
N GLY A 125 4.30 -0.64 -1.72
CA GLY A 125 5.38 -1.59 -1.99
C GLY A 125 4.99 -3.04 -1.67
N ALA A 126 4.37 -3.26 -0.49
CA ALA A 126 3.87 -4.57 -0.08
C ALA A 126 2.74 -5.08 -0.99
N SER A 127 1.86 -4.18 -1.45
CA SER A 127 0.77 -4.49 -2.38
C SER A 127 1.28 -4.92 -3.75
N LEU A 128 2.27 -4.20 -4.28
CA LEU A 128 2.93 -4.55 -5.54
C LEU A 128 3.68 -5.89 -5.42
N MET A 129 4.43 -6.09 -4.34
CA MET A 129 5.17 -7.33 -4.11
C MET A 129 4.25 -8.56 -4.05
N ILE A 130 3.18 -8.51 -3.24
CA ILE A 130 2.26 -9.66 -3.12
C ILE A 130 1.49 -9.89 -4.43
N SER A 131 1.16 -8.83 -5.16
CA SER A 131 0.48 -8.96 -6.45
C SER A 131 1.36 -9.60 -7.50
N ALA A 132 2.68 -9.34 -7.48
CA ALA A 132 3.64 -9.93 -8.40
C ALA A 132 4.03 -11.37 -8.02
N THR A 133 4.17 -11.66 -6.72
CA THR A 133 4.82 -12.89 -6.26
C THR A 133 3.92 -13.84 -5.49
N GLY A 134 2.76 -13.38 -5.00
CA GLY A 134 1.94 -14.11 -4.03
C GLY A 134 2.53 -14.17 -2.61
N LYS A 135 3.73 -13.62 -2.40
CA LYS A 135 4.43 -13.70 -1.11
C LYS A 135 4.27 -12.40 -0.32
N ARG A 136 4.03 -12.52 0.99
CA ARG A 136 4.05 -11.38 1.91
C ARG A 136 5.49 -10.94 2.21
N HIS A 137 5.66 -9.67 2.49
CA HIS A 137 6.95 -9.12 2.89
C HIS A 137 7.43 -9.62 4.27
N VAL A 138 6.51 -9.95 5.17
CA VAL A 138 6.79 -10.60 6.45
C VAL A 138 5.94 -11.86 6.57
N GLN A 139 6.56 -12.96 6.95
CA GLN A 139 5.86 -14.23 7.13
C GLN A 139 5.32 -14.34 8.55
N TYR A 140 4.11 -14.84 8.65
CA TYR A 140 3.43 -15.23 9.89
C TYR A 140 2.30 -16.22 9.55
N PRO A 141 1.87 -17.08 10.49
CA PRO A 141 0.77 -18.01 10.27
C PRO A 141 -0.54 -17.26 9.95
N ASP A 142 -1.31 -17.75 8.98
CA ASP A 142 -2.57 -17.14 8.59
C ASP A 142 -3.63 -17.16 9.69
N ASP A 143 -3.59 -18.18 10.52
CA ASP A 143 -4.46 -18.42 11.68
C ASP A 143 -3.98 -17.76 12.99
N ALA A 144 -2.81 -17.11 12.97
CA ALA A 144 -2.34 -16.34 14.11
C ALA A 144 -3.28 -15.17 14.41
N ASP A 145 -3.43 -14.85 15.69
CA ASP A 145 -4.20 -13.68 16.05
C ASP A 145 -3.58 -12.37 15.50
N ARG A 146 -4.40 -11.35 15.34
CA ARG A 146 -3.97 -10.09 14.72
C ARG A 146 -2.85 -9.39 15.50
N ARG A 147 -2.76 -9.61 16.81
CA ARG A 147 -1.69 -9.03 17.64
C ARG A 147 -0.36 -9.72 17.37
N ASP A 148 -0.35 -11.04 17.21
CA ASP A 148 0.86 -11.80 16.89
C ASP A 148 1.31 -11.55 15.46
N GLN A 149 0.38 -11.45 14.51
CA GLN A 149 0.69 -10.99 13.14
C GLN A 149 1.37 -9.60 13.15
N ARG A 150 0.86 -8.65 13.94
CA ARG A 150 1.49 -7.33 14.09
C ARG A 150 2.85 -7.38 14.75
N ARG A 151 3.07 -8.27 15.74
CA ARG A 151 4.41 -8.47 16.34
C ARG A 151 5.40 -8.93 15.27
N ALA A 152 5.02 -9.88 14.43
CA ALA A 152 5.85 -10.31 13.32
C ALA A 152 6.19 -9.16 12.38
N ILE A 153 5.21 -8.32 12.00
CA ILE A 153 5.44 -7.16 11.13
C ILE A 153 6.34 -6.12 11.79
N ALA A 154 6.11 -5.81 13.06
CA ALA A 154 6.89 -4.82 13.79
C ALA A 154 8.37 -5.20 13.91
N ASP A 155 8.66 -6.48 14.22
CA ASP A 155 9.98 -6.89 14.68
C ASP A 155 10.56 -8.11 13.94
N GLY A 156 9.72 -8.84 13.18
CA GLY A 156 10.11 -10.06 12.49
C GLY A 156 11.06 -9.86 11.32
N PRO A 157 11.66 -10.95 10.83
CA PRO A 157 12.49 -10.96 9.66
C PRO A 157 11.66 -10.68 8.41
N ARG A 158 12.29 -9.98 7.44
CA ARG A 158 11.65 -9.64 6.18
C ARG A 158 12.05 -10.59 5.09
N GLN A 159 11.10 -10.88 4.22
CA GLN A 159 11.38 -11.58 2.98
C GLN A 159 12.16 -10.68 2.03
N ARG A 160 13.11 -11.28 1.33
CA ARG A 160 13.81 -10.59 0.24
C ARG A 160 12.84 -10.33 -0.90
N VAL A 161 12.95 -9.19 -1.55
CA VAL A 161 12.25 -8.91 -2.80
C VAL A 161 12.97 -9.67 -3.92
N GLU A 162 12.34 -10.74 -4.40
CA GLU A 162 12.90 -11.61 -5.46
C GLU A 162 12.37 -11.20 -6.85
N ILE A 163 12.21 -9.92 -7.07
CA ILE A 163 11.84 -9.34 -8.36
C ILE A 163 13.10 -8.65 -8.90
N PRO A 164 13.58 -9.03 -10.10
CA PRO A 164 14.79 -8.43 -10.65
C PRO A 164 14.56 -7.01 -11.16
N GLY A 165 15.65 -6.34 -11.56
CA GLY A 165 15.62 -5.05 -12.23
C GLY A 165 15.15 -3.88 -11.37
N LEU A 166 14.61 -2.86 -12.05
CA LEU A 166 14.21 -1.61 -11.43
C LEU A 166 13.06 -1.80 -10.44
N LEU A 167 12.06 -2.61 -10.81
CA LEU A 167 10.90 -2.83 -9.94
C LEU A 167 11.32 -3.41 -8.59
N GLY A 168 12.15 -4.45 -8.57
CA GLY A 168 12.64 -5.05 -7.32
C GLY A 168 13.43 -4.07 -6.46
N SER A 169 14.25 -3.24 -7.09
CA SER A 169 15.01 -2.19 -6.40
C SER A 169 14.10 -1.15 -5.75
N LEU A 170 13.08 -0.68 -6.50
CA LEU A 170 12.09 0.27 -5.99
C LEU A 170 11.26 -0.32 -4.85
N LEU A 171 10.77 -1.56 -4.99
CA LEU A 171 10.01 -2.22 -3.93
C LEU A 171 10.84 -2.39 -2.66
N THR A 172 12.13 -2.73 -2.79
CA THR A 172 13.05 -2.81 -1.65
C THR A 172 13.17 -1.48 -0.93
N ALA A 173 13.32 -0.38 -1.68
CA ALA A 173 13.40 0.97 -1.13
C ALA A 173 12.07 1.43 -0.49
N MET A 174 10.93 1.20 -1.18
CA MET A 174 9.60 1.56 -0.68
C MET A 174 9.27 0.85 0.63
N MET A 175 9.75 -0.38 0.81
CA MET A 175 9.55 -1.18 2.01
C MET A 175 10.73 -1.07 3.01
N ALA A 176 11.57 -0.05 2.93
CA ALA A 176 12.63 0.19 3.91
C ALA A 176 12.06 0.23 5.33
N ARG A 177 12.83 -0.29 6.32
CA ARG A 177 12.37 -0.43 7.71
C ARG A 177 12.04 0.91 8.35
N LEU A 178 12.92 1.87 8.15
CA LEU A 178 12.75 3.20 8.71
C LEU A 178 11.96 4.07 7.71
N PRO A 179 10.89 4.74 8.14
CA PRO A 179 10.08 5.57 7.24
C PRO A 179 10.91 6.61 6.46
N ARG A 180 11.90 7.23 7.11
CA ARG A 180 12.78 8.24 6.51
C ARG A 180 13.65 7.72 5.36
N ASP A 181 13.85 6.41 5.27
CA ASP A 181 14.68 5.79 4.23
C ASP A 181 13.84 5.41 2.99
N ARG A 182 12.52 5.62 3.05
CA ARG A 182 11.60 5.36 1.94
C ARG A 182 11.56 6.54 0.98
N PRO A 183 11.53 6.30 -0.34
CA PRO A 183 11.31 7.36 -1.32
C PRO A 183 9.89 7.93 -1.19
N THR A 184 9.68 9.16 -1.63
CA THR A 184 8.33 9.69 -1.82
C THR A 184 7.68 9.08 -3.06
N ALA A 185 6.34 9.18 -3.17
CA ALA A 185 5.63 8.73 -4.38
C ALA A 185 6.10 9.50 -5.64
N ASP A 186 6.45 10.78 -5.50
CA ASP A 186 6.98 11.58 -6.60
C ASP A 186 8.41 11.13 -7.00
N ASP A 187 9.25 10.66 -6.04
CA ASP A 187 10.57 10.11 -6.34
C ASP A 187 10.44 8.80 -7.14
N VAL A 188 9.57 7.89 -6.69
CA VAL A 188 9.32 6.63 -7.40
C VAL A 188 8.75 6.89 -8.79
N SER A 189 7.82 7.85 -8.92
CA SER A 189 7.27 8.25 -10.23
C SER A 189 8.37 8.73 -11.17
N ARG A 190 9.32 9.52 -10.69
CA ARG A 190 10.45 10.02 -11.52
C ARG A 190 11.37 8.91 -11.97
N GLU A 191 11.68 7.95 -11.10
CA GLU A 191 12.53 6.82 -11.48
C GLU A 191 11.85 5.94 -12.54
N LEU A 192 10.56 5.65 -12.39
CA LEU A 192 9.81 4.88 -13.39
C LEU A 192 9.69 5.63 -14.73
N ALA A 193 9.47 6.94 -14.70
CA ALA A 193 9.37 7.75 -15.92
C ALA A 193 10.67 7.85 -16.74
N ARG A 194 11.82 7.51 -16.17
CA ARG A 194 13.12 7.50 -16.90
C ARG A 194 13.28 6.29 -17.82
N VAL A 195 12.50 5.25 -17.62
CA VAL A 195 12.63 3.97 -18.34
C VAL A 195 11.38 3.60 -19.13
N LEU A 196 10.29 4.35 -19.01
CA LEU A 196 9.03 4.18 -19.75
C LEU A 196 8.94 5.14 -20.94
#